data_47ddbb0634a6465a273bb4a84e0af43f
#
_entry.id   47ddbb0634a6465a273bb4a84e0af43f
#
_cell.length_a   1.000
_cell.length_b   1.000
_cell.length_c   1.000
_cell.angle_alpha   90.00
_cell.angle_beta   90.00
_cell.angle_gamma   90.00
#
_symmetry.space_group_name_H-M   'P 1'
#
loop_
_entity.id
_entity.type
_entity.pdbx_description
1 polymer ?
#
loop_
_entity_poly.entity_id
_entity_poly.type
_entity_poly.pdbx_seq_one_letter_code
_entity_poly.pdbx_strand_id
1 'polypeptide(L)'
;EPYGIYPVVNAQTLVYANYPGVADENKEMLMERYSQSMEGFFQNVVWPDVVAVLREAGATLSCMMAPQFDYEDDESPDADQFIRYMKLLNEQGAETGLSGVCHSDTLLEKKAARDYEFMQEALPTFRFTSFFAGDLTEKAVLEALQEDLLASVRTVVGDTAKEDKEVIGYLSDYITRQSAVIDGFEDQERREFRFRCLETALGYTSVLVDMERIVYPEDDGDEWVFASNTLRRNLQDYQIREQGFEGATVSECD
;
A
#
# COMPACT_ATOMS: atom_id res chain seq x y z
N GLU A 1 2.53 -0.17 -42.38
CA GLU A 1 2.41 -1.02 -41.18
C GLU A 1 2.02 -0.12 -40.01
N PRO A 2 0.95 -0.41 -39.25
CA PRO A 2 0.66 0.33 -38.06
C PRO A 2 1.81 0.05 -37.08
N TYR A 3 2.49 1.07 -36.63
CA TYR A 3 3.42 0.98 -35.53
C TYR A 3 2.59 0.60 -34.30
N GLY A 4 2.62 -0.67 -33.94
CA GLY A 4 2.01 -1.13 -32.70
C GLY A 4 2.76 -0.51 -31.52
N ILE A 5 2.09 0.30 -30.72
CA ILE A 5 2.61 0.70 -29.43
C ILE A 5 2.43 -0.52 -28.54
N TYR A 6 3.51 -1.15 -28.15
CA TYR A 6 3.49 -2.26 -27.19
C TYR A 6 3.70 -1.68 -25.79
N PRO A 7 2.92 -2.10 -24.79
CA PRO A 7 3.16 -1.70 -23.42
C PRO A 7 4.54 -2.20 -22.97
N VAL A 8 5.24 -1.38 -22.22
CA VAL A 8 6.59 -1.70 -21.74
C VAL A 8 6.53 -2.69 -20.57
N VAL A 9 5.56 -2.50 -19.67
CA VAL A 9 5.43 -3.28 -18.43
C VAL A 9 4.26 -4.27 -18.48
N ASN A 10 3.08 -3.86 -18.95
CA ASN A 10 1.85 -4.64 -19.01
C ASN A 10 1.37 -5.16 -17.64
N ALA A 11 1.39 -4.31 -16.64
CA ALA A 11 1.08 -4.69 -15.26
C ALA A 11 0.17 -3.70 -14.54
N GLN A 12 -0.64 -4.25 -13.64
CA GLN A 12 -1.39 -3.51 -12.63
C GLN A 12 -0.93 -3.90 -11.23
N THR A 13 -0.60 -2.92 -10.40
CA THR A 13 -0.31 -3.14 -8.99
C THR A 13 -1.40 -2.50 -8.12
N LEU A 14 -1.78 -3.19 -7.05
CA LEU A 14 -2.63 -2.67 -5.98
C LEU A 14 -1.83 -2.70 -4.68
N VAL A 15 -1.52 -1.53 -4.16
CA VAL A 15 -0.69 -1.35 -2.97
C VAL A 15 -1.57 -0.91 -1.80
N TYR A 16 -1.60 -1.70 -0.74
CA TYR A 16 -2.15 -1.28 0.54
C TYR A 16 -0.99 -0.88 1.45
N ALA A 17 -0.91 0.41 1.74
CA ALA A 17 0.03 0.95 2.71
C ALA A 17 -0.59 0.95 4.11
N ASN A 18 0.27 0.85 5.13
CA ASN A 18 -0.13 0.89 6.53
C ASN A 18 -1.19 -0.17 6.90
N TYR A 19 -0.96 -1.42 6.50
CA TYR A 19 -1.89 -2.52 6.71
C TYR A 19 -1.18 -3.79 7.22
N PRO A 20 -1.79 -4.59 8.07
CA PRO A 20 -2.93 -4.29 8.93
C PRO A 20 -2.47 -3.61 10.23
N GLY A 21 -3.13 -2.57 10.68
CA GLY A 21 -2.95 -2.09 12.04
C GLY A 21 -3.43 -3.16 13.03
N VAL A 22 -2.53 -3.63 13.89
CA VAL A 22 -2.84 -4.66 14.89
C VAL A 22 -2.65 -4.17 16.33
N ALA A 23 -2.40 -2.88 16.51
CA ALA A 23 -2.52 -2.17 17.77
C ALA A 23 -3.94 -1.63 17.91
N ASP A 24 -4.50 -1.63 19.11
CA ASP A 24 -5.88 -1.18 19.35
C ASP A 24 -5.93 0.34 19.58
N GLU A 25 -5.66 1.07 18.52
CA GLU A 25 -5.55 2.54 18.48
C GLU A 25 -6.88 3.21 18.14
N ASN A 26 -6.96 4.52 18.38
CA ASN A 26 -8.11 5.38 18.06
C ASN A 26 -9.48 4.76 18.36
N LYS A 27 -9.59 4.13 19.53
CA LYS A 27 -10.77 3.35 19.97
C LYS A 27 -12.07 4.14 19.94
N GLU A 28 -12.01 5.40 20.35
CA GLU A 28 -13.22 6.26 20.44
C GLU A 28 -13.82 6.49 19.05
N MET A 29 -12.99 6.82 18.08
CA MET A 29 -13.42 7.03 16.68
C MET A 29 -13.98 5.74 16.07
N LEU A 30 -13.30 4.61 16.25
CA LEU A 30 -13.75 3.32 15.69
C LEU A 30 -15.09 2.86 16.33
N MET A 31 -15.25 3.07 17.63
CA MET A 31 -16.51 2.77 18.31
C MET A 31 -17.63 3.71 17.88
N GLU A 32 -17.35 4.99 17.67
CA GLU A 32 -18.33 5.98 17.24
C GLU A 32 -18.79 5.72 15.80
N ARG A 33 -17.86 5.54 14.86
CA ARG A 33 -18.17 5.41 13.43
C ARG A 33 -18.60 3.99 13.03
N TYR A 34 -17.95 2.97 13.59
CA TYR A 34 -18.13 1.58 13.14
C TYR A 34 -18.72 0.66 14.21
N SER A 35 -18.83 1.09 15.47
CA SER A 35 -19.25 0.27 16.60
C SER A 35 -18.41 -1.01 16.75
N GLN A 36 -17.12 -0.92 16.47
CA GLN A 36 -16.16 -2.03 16.46
C GLN A 36 -14.86 -1.61 17.18
N SER A 37 -14.15 -2.61 17.74
CA SER A 37 -12.73 -2.45 18.06
C SER A 37 -11.90 -2.47 16.78
N MET A 38 -10.61 -2.09 16.85
CA MET A 38 -9.68 -2.18 15.72
C MET A 38 -9.69 -3.59 15.11
N GLU A 39 -9.52 -4.61 15.93
CA GLU A 39 -9.58 -6.00 15.48
C GLU A 39 -10.89 -6.33 14.77
N GLY A 40 -12.01 -5.99 15.41
CA GLY A 40 -13.34 -6.27 14.85
C GLY A 40 -13.56 -5.57 13.52
N PHE A 41 -13.14 -4.31 13.40
CA PHE A 41 -13.27 -3.51 12.20
C PHE A 41 -12.44 -4.10 11.05
N PHE A 42 -11.14 -4.35 11.26
CA PHE A 42 -10.30 -4.92 10.22
C PHE A 42 -10.72 -6.33 9.82
N GLN A 43 -11.13 -7.15 10.79
CA GLN A 43 -11.51 -8.53 10.54
C GLN A 43 -12.88 -8.69 9.85
N ASN A 44 -13.88 -7.93 10.29
CA ASN A 44 -15.28 -8.16 9.88
C ASN A 44 -15.74 -7.20 8.79
N VAL A 45 -15.05 -6.05 8.61
CA VAL A 45 -15.43 -5.02 7.65
C VAL A 45 -14.37 -4.91 6.55
N VAL A 46 -13.12 -4.57 6.90
CA VAL A 46 -12.08 -4.29 5.91
C VAL A 46 -11.66 -5.54 5.16
N TRP A 47 -11.28 -6.61 5.85
CA TRP A 47 -10.73 -7.81 5.20
C TRP A 47 -11.67 -8.48 4.20
N PRO A 48 -12.98 -8.68 4.49
CA PRO A 48 -13.90 -9.22 3.50
C PRO A 48 -14.01 -8.36 2.24
N ASP A 49 -13.95 -7.03 2.39
CA ASP A 49 -13.97 -6.09 1.28
C ASP A 49 -12.68 -6.16 0.47
N VAL A 50 -11.52 -6.25 1.12
CA VAL A 50 -10.22 -6.44 0.42
C VAL A 50 -10.28 -7.69 -0.46
N VAL A 51 -10.73 -8.82 0.08
CA VAL A 51 -10.85 -10.08 -0.69
C VAL A 51 -11.84 -9.94 -1.86
N ALA A 52 -12.94 -9.22 -1.64
CA ALA A 52 -13.92 -8.97 -2.70
C ALA A 52 -13.31 -8.11 -3.82
N VAL A 53 -12.62 -7.02 -3.46
CA VAL A 53 -11.95 -6.12 -4.43
C VAL A 53 -10.89 -6.88 -5.23
N LEU A 54 -10.03 -7.67 -4.60
CA LEU A 54 -9.01 -8.47 -5.30
C LEU A 54 -9.64 -9.40 -6.33
N ARG A 55 -10.75 -10.05 -5.98
CA ARG A 55 -11.46 -10.95 -6.87
C ARG A 55 -12.13 -10.22 -8.03
N GLU A 56 -12.81 -9.13 -7.75
CA GLU A 56 -13.56 -8.33 -8.73
C GLU A 56 -12.61 -7.68 -9.74
N ALA A 57 -11.53 -7.07 -9.27
CA ALA A 57 -10.55 -6.40 -10.10
C ALA A 57 -9.55 -7.37 -10.78
N GLY A 58 -9.44 -8.60 -10.29
CA GLY A 58 -8.39 -9.52 -10.72
C GLY A 58 -6.99 -9.01 -10.39
N ALA A 59 -6.88 -8.22 -9.32
CA ALA A 59 -5.64 -7.60 -8.88
C ALA A 59 -4.84 -8.53 -7.96
N THR A 60 -3.52 -8.33 -7.96
CA THR A 60 -2.60 -8.91 -6.98
C THR A 60 -2.24 -7.84 -5.95
N LEU A 61 -2.23 -8.21 -4.68
CA LEU A 61 -2.01 -7.29 -3.57
C LEU A 61 -0.53 -7.20 -3.22
N SER A 62 -0.03 -5.97 -3.09
CA SER A 62 1.22 -5.67 -2.40
C SER A 62 0.88 -4.92 -1.11
N CYS A 63 1.19 -5.53 0.03
CA CYS A 63 0.85 -5.02 1.34
C CYS A 63 2.09 -4.47 2.04
N MET A 64 2.16 -3.16 2.23
CA MET A 64 3.21 -2.49 2.98
C MET A 64 2.82 -2.45 4.44
N MET A 65 3.43 -3.33 5.22
CA MET A 65 3.05 -3.65 6.58
C MET A 65 3.36 -2.51 7.55
N ALA A 66 2.38 -2.18 8.39
CA ALA A 66 2.55 -1.38 9.60
C ALA A 66 1.74 -2.04 10.72
N PRO A 67 2.37 -2.55 11.77
CA PRO A 67 1.66 -3.13 12.91
C PRO A 67 0.95 -2.08 13.76
N GLN A 68 1.39 -0.83 13.68
CA GLN A 68 0.91 0.31 14.44
C GLN A 68 0.91 1.55 13.55
N PHE A 69 -0.05 2.47 13.74
CA PHE A 69 -0.12 3.74 13.00
C PHE A 69 0.49 4.89 13.80
N ASP A 70 0.18 4.99 15.09
CA ASP A 70 0.65 6.04 15.98
C ASP A 70 1.64 5.48 17.01
N TYR A 71 2.91 5.91 16.91
CA TYR A 71 3.99 5.45 17.79
C TYR A 71 4.11 6.28 19.08
N GLU A 72 3.28 7.30 19.22
CA GLU A 72 3.10 8.07 20.46
C GLU A 72 1.98 7.50 21.34
N ASP A 73 1.12 6.62 20.78
CA ASP A 73 0.13 5.86 21.55
C ASP A 73 0.81 4.79 22.40
N ASP A 74 0.30 4.59 23.62
CA ASP A 74 0.80 3.58 24.57
C ASP A 74 0.37 2.13 24.22
N GLU A 75 -0.48 1.95 23.23
CA GLU A 75 -0.95 0.64 22.78
C GLU A 75 0.16 -0.14 22.06
N SER A 76 0.14 -1.45 22.27
CA SER A 76 1.14 -2.34 21.67
C SER A 76 0.49 -3.23 20.61
N PRO A 77 1.20 -3.50 19.50
CA PRO A 77 0.72 -4.42 18.47
C PRO A 77 0.49 -5.83 19.00
N ASP A 78 -0.58 -6.49 18.53
CA ASP A 78 -0.93 -7.85 18.89
C ASP A 78 -0.28 -8.86 17.93
N ALA A 79 0.59 -9.73 18.48
CA ALA A 79 1.33 -10.72 17.71
C ALA A 79 0.45 -11.83 17.12
N ASP A 80 -0.60 -12.26 17.81
CA ASP A 80 -1.50 -13.31 17.32
C ASP A 80 -2.33 -12.82 16.15
N GLN A 81 -2.78 -11.56 16.20
CA GLN A 81 -3.45 -10.90 15.08
C GLN A 81 -2.50 -10.72 13.90
N PHE A 82 -1.27 -10.27 14.14
CA PHE A 82 -0.26 -10.14 13.08
C PHE A 82 -0.04 -11.47 12.35
N ILE A 83 0.20 -12.57 13.08
CA ILE A 83 0.39 -13.90 12.51
C ILE A 83 -0.85 -14.35 11.71
N ARG A 84 -2.04 -14.03 12.21
CA ARG A 84 -3.29 -14.32 11.50
C ARG A 84 -3.38 -13.58 10.18
N TYR A 85 -3.09 -12.27 10.14
CA TYR A 85 -3.12 -11.50 8.90
C TYR A 85 -2.04 -11.93 7.91
N MET A 86 -0.84 -12.27 8.39
CA MET A 86 0.20 -12.85 7.54
C MET A 86 -0.27 -14.12 6.83
N LYS A 87 -1.02 -14.96 7.53
CA LYS A 87 -1.61 -16.17 6.95
C LYS A 87 -2.67 -15.86 5.90
N LEU A 88 -3.56 -14.91 6.20
CA LEU A 88 -4.60 -14.48 5.27
C LEU A 88 -4.00 -13.82 4.00
N LEU A 89 -2.98 -13.00 4.14
CA LEU A 89 -2.27 -12.37 3.01
C LEU A 89 -1.58 -13.45 2.14
N ASN A 90 -0.91 -14.41 2.76
CA ASN A 90 -0.30 -15.53 2.03
C ASN A 90 -1.34 -16.37 1.27
N GLU A 91 -2.53 -16.59 1.82
CA GLU A 91 -3.64 -17.29 1.14
C GLU A 91 -4.13 -16.55 -0.10
N GLN A 92 -3.98 -15.23 -0.15
CA GLN A 92 -4.29 -14.42 -1.33
C GLN A 92 -3.11 -14.27 -2.29
N GLY A 93 -1.94 -14.84 -1.99
CA GLY A 93 -0.73 -14.65 -2.78
C GLY A 93 -0.17 -13.23 -2.72
N ALA A 94 -0.46 -12.49 -1.66
CA ALA A 94 -0.01 -11.11 -1.50
C ALA A 94 1.50 -11.03 -1.23
N GLU A 95 2.14 -10.04 -1.82
CA GLU A 95 3.47 -9.60 -1.41
C GLU A 95 3.39 -8.82 -0.10
N THR A 96 4.38 -8.98 0.77
CA THR A 96 4.49 -8.20 2.01
C THR A 96 5.77 -7.39 2.02
N GLY A 97 5.65 -6.09 2.18
CA GLY A 97 6.71 -5.11 2.35
C GLY A 97 6.67 -4.45 3.72
N LEU A 98 7.48 -3.45 3.93
CA LEU A 98 7.49 -2.63 5.15
C LEU A 98 7.02 -1.20 4.82
N SER A 99 6.15 -0.63 5.65
CA SER A 99 5.80 0.79 5.53
C SER A 99 6.79 1.65 6.33
N GLY A 100 7.27 2.74 5.70
CA GLY A 100 8.11 3.75 6.32
C GLY A 100 7.34 4.97 6.84
N VAL A 101 6.03 5.01 6.66
CA VAL A 101 5.16 6.15 7.02
C VAL A 101 4.33 5.80 8.26
N CYS A 102 4.02 6.78 9.08
CA CYS A 102 3.14 6.65 10.24
C CYS A 102 2.42 7.97 10.52
N HIS A 103 1.38 7.89 11.34
CA HIS A 103 0.57 9.02 11.74
C HIS A 103 1.32 10.02 12.64
N SER A 104 2.16 9.52 13.56
CA SER A 104 2.95 10.36 14.45
C SER A 104 4.25 10.86 13.80
N ASP A 105 4.80 11.95 14.34
CA ASP A 105 6.10 12.54 13.93
C ASP A 105 7.31 11.66 14.31
N THR A 106 7.18 10.34 14.22
CA THR A 106 8.24 9.41 14.59
C THR A 106 9.27 9.27 13.46
N LEU A 107 10.55 9.35 13.83
CA LEU A 107 11.63 9.19 12.87
C LEU A 107 11.56 7.81 12.20
N LEU A 108 11.70 7.80 10.87
CA LEU A 108 11.66 6.60 10.04
C LEU A 108 12.51 5.44 10.58
N GLU A 109 13.75 5.71 10.97
CA GLU A 109 14.67 4.69 11.50
C GLU A 109 14.11 4.01 12.76
N LYS A 110 13.55 4.80 13.69
CA LYS A 110 12.96 4.28 14.92
C LYS A 110 11.72 3.45 14.65
N LYS A 111 10.85 3.96 13.75
CA LYS A 111 9.65 3.23 13.32
C LYS A 111 10.03 1.90 12.69
N ALA A 112 10.86 1.92 11.66
CA ALA A 112 11.25 0.72 10.92
C ALA A 112 11.93 -0.32 11.83
N ALA A 113 12.80 0.11 12.76
CA ALA A 113 13.44 -0.79 13.70
C ALA A 113 12.42 -1.44 14.64
N ARG A 114 11.48 -0.67 15.20
CA ARG A 114 10.45 -1.15 16.11
C ARG A 114 9.50 -2.14 15.42
N ASP A 115 9.07 -1.81 14.21
CA ASP A 115 8.20 -2.68 13.42
C ASP A 115 8.88 -3.99 13.06
N TYR A 116 10.11 -3.91 12.60
CA TYR A 116 10.86 -5.10 12.23
C TYR A 116 11.14 -6.01 13.43
N GLU A 117 11.51 -5.45 14.57
CA GLU A 117 11.70 -6.19 15.81
C GLU A 117 10.42 -6.95 16.19
N PHE A 118 9.29 -6.25 16.24
CA PHE A 118 8.00 -6.87 16.50
C PHE A 118 7.66 -7.98 15.51
N MET A 119 7.79 -7.71 14.21
CA MET A 119 7.47 -8.68 13.17
C MET A 119 8.38 -9.90 13.21
N GLN A 120 9.66 -9.72 13.53
CA GLN A 120 10.62 -10.84 13.67
C GLN A 120 10.36 -11.66 14.93
N GLU A 121 9.96 -11.04 16.04
CA GLU A 121 9.56 -11.75 17.25
C GLU A 121 8.30 -12.58 17.02
N ALA A 122 7.28 -11.99 16.39
CA ALA A 122 6.02 -12.66 16.07
C ALA A 122 6.19 -13.75 15.00
N LEU A 123 6.99 -13.50 13.97
CA LEU A 123 7.22 -14.39 12.84
C LEU A 123 8.68 -14.37 12.39
N PRO A 124 9.57 -15.22 12.95
CA PRO A 124 11.00 -15.22 12.64
C PRO A 124 11.35 -15.44 11.16
N THR A 125 10.41 -15.93 10.37
CA THR A 125 10.55 -16.13 8.92
C THR A 125 10.15 -14.93 8.09
N PHE A 126 9.64 -13.87 8.71
CA PHE A 126 9.24 -12.64 8.00
C PHE A 126 10.43 -12.04 7.24
N ARG A 127 10.24 -11.76 5.97
CA ARG A 127 11.21 -11.10 5.08
C ARG A 127 10.46 -10.19 4.14
N PHE A 128 11.11 -9.13 3.72
CA PHE A 128 10.55 -8.16 2.77
C PHE A 128 11.64 -7.67 1.81
N THR A 129 11.23 -7.29 0.62
CA THR A 129 12.07 -6.71 -0.43
C THR A 129 11.50 -5.40 -0.95
N SER A 130 10.29 -5.05 -0.56
CA SER A 130 9.61 -3.81 -0.90
C SER A 130 9.41 -2.91 0.33
N PHE A 131 9.43 -1.60 0.09
CA PHE A 131 9.37 -0.59 1.13
C PHE A 131 8.49 0.58 0.67
N PHE A 132 7.50 0.96 1.45
CA PHE A 132 6.67 2.12 1.18
C PHE A 132 7.28 3.37 1.84
N ALA A 133 7.70 4.30 1.02
CA ALA A 133 8.37 5.53 1.43
C ALA A 133 7.42 6.75 1.52
N GLY A 134 6.16 6.59 1.08
CA GLY A 134 5.23 7.72 1.02
C GLY A 134 5.79 8.88 0.20
N ASP A 135 5.72 10.08 0.74
CA ASP A 135 6.20 11.32 0.12
C ASP A 135 7.64 11.68 0.46
N LEU A 136 8.38 10.78 1.15
CA LEU A 136 9.78 11.00 1.50
C LEU A 136 10.62 11.38 0.27
N THR A 137 11.56 12.30 0.49
CA THR A 137 12.50 12.69 -0.56
C THR A 137 13.43 11.55 -0.91
N GLU A 138 13.92 11.49 -2.16
CA GLU A 138 14.89 10.47 -2.59
C GLU A 138 16.12 10.41 -1.69
N LYS A 139 16.59 11.56 -1.23
CA LYS A 139 17.72 11.64 -0.31
C LYS A 139 17.43 10.94 1.02
N ALA A 140 16.27 11.21 1.63
CA ALA A 140 15.86 10.59 2.88
C ALA A 140 15.69 9.06 2.71
N VAL A 141 15.12 8.62 1.60
CA VAL A 141 15.00 7.21 1.28
C VAL A 141 16.36 6.54 1.13
N LEU A 142 17.29 7.16 0.37
CA LEU A 142 18.64 6.62 0.20
C LEU A 142 19.44 6.59 1.50
N GLU A 143 19.26 7.57 2.38
CA GLU A 143 19.85 7.56 3.71
C GLU A 143 19.28 6.41 4.55
N ALA A 144 17.97 6.22 4.56
CA ALA A 144 17.33 5.12 5.27
C ALA A 144 17.75 3.73 4.74
N LEU A 145 17.89 3.58 3.41
CA LEU A 145 18.31 2.32 2.78
C LEU A 145 19.79 1.94 3.06
N GLN A 146 20.58 2.82 3.69
CA GLN A 146 21.92 2.48 4.17
C GLN A 146 21.90 1.69 5.48
N GLU A 147 20.78 1.71 6.20
CA GLU A 147 20.62 0.92 7.41
C GLU A 147 20.57 -0.59 7.09
N ASP A 148 21.26 -1.39 7.90
CA ASP A 148 21.33 -2.85 7.71
C ASP A 148 19.94 -3.50 7.63
N LEU A 149 18.98 -2.92 8.35
CA LEU A 149 17.58 -3.34 8.37
C LEU A 149 16.93 -3.32 6.99
N LEU A 150 17.20 -2.29 6.20
CA LEU A 150 16.60 -2.06 4.89
C LEU A 150 17.51 -2.55 3.72
N ALA A 151 18.63 -3.20 4.01
CA ALA A 151 19.58 -3.67 3.00
C ALA A 151 19.00 -4.69 2.02
N SER A 152 17.90 -5.37 2.40
CA SER A 152 17.19 -6.32 1.52
C SER A 152 16.22 -5.67 0.54
N VAL A 153 15.92 -4.37 0.70
CA VAL A 153 14.98 -3.64 -0.16
C VAL A 153 15.52 -3.55 -1.58
N ARG A 154 14.66 -3.83 -2.54
CA ARG A 154 14.90 -3.71 -3.99
C ARG A 154 13.89 -2.78 -4.65
N THR A 155 12.66 -2.74 -4.15
CA THR A 155 11.59 -1.91 -4.67
C THR A 155 11.12 -0.92 -3.63
N VAL A 156 11.13 0.36 -3.97
CA VAL A 156 10.60 1.45 -3.14
C VAL A 156 9.32 1.96 -3.78
N VAL A 157 8.25 1.94 -3.00
CA VAL A 157 6.96 2.50 -3.41
C VAL A 157 6.81 3.89 -2.83
N GLY A 158 6.56 4.87 -3.69
CA GLY A 158 6.22 6.24 -3.29
C GLY A 158 4.72 6.48 -3.30
N ASP A 159 4.33 7.59 -2.70
CA ASP A 159 2.98 8.11 -2.79
C ASP A 159 2.59 8.42 -4.25
N THR A 160 1.32 8.81 -4.45
CA THR A 160 0.81 9.18 -5.77
C THR A 160 1.72 10.19 -6.45
N ALA A 161 2.17 9.85 -7.67
CA ALA A 161 3.09 10.68 -8.41
C ALA A 161 2.47 12.04 -8.72
N LYS A 162 3.14 13.12 -8.32
CA LYS A 162 2.82 14.48 -8.78
C LYS A 162 3.08 14.58 -10.27
N GLU A 163 2.43 15.53 -10.95
CA GLU A 163 2.41 15.62 -12.43
C GLU A 163 3.81 15.60 -13.10
N ASP A 164 4.84 16.03 -12.38
CA ASP A 164 6.22 16.19 -12.90
C ASP A 164 7.16 15.03 -12.49
N LYS A 165 6.68 14.00 -11.77
CA LYS A 165 7.52 12.91 -11.33
C LYS A 165 7.37 11.67 -12.21
N GLU A 166 8.49 10.98 -12.42
CA GLU A 166 8.48 9.66 -13.05
C GLU A 166 7.69 8.66 -12.21
N VAL A 167 6.90 7.83 -12.87
CA VAL A 167 6.12 6.77 -12.24
C VAL A 167 7.00 5.57 -11.89
N ILE A 168 7.94 5.26 -12.77
CA ILE A 168 8.94 4.20 -12.57
C ILE A 168 10.32 4.80 -12.81
N GLY A 169 11.23 4.63 -11.90
CA GLY A 169 12.61 5.11 -11.97
C GLY A 169 13.56 4.28 -11.13
N TYR A 170 14.82 4.67 -11.09
CA TYR A 170 15.85 3.99 -10.32
C TYR A 170 16.41 4.93 -9.25
N LEU A 171 16.47 4.46 -8.01
CA LEU A 171 17.17 5.14 -6.92
C LEU A 171 18.66 4.80 -6.90
N SER A 172 19.01 3.60 -7.37
CA SER A 172 20.38 3.11 -7.55
C SER A 172 20.40 2.01 -8.62
N ASP A 173 21.57 1.42 -8.91
CA ASP A 173 21.73 0.33 -9.87
C ASP A 173 20.88 -0.93 -9.52
N TYR A 174 20.40 -1.04 -8.28
CA TYR A 174 19.73 -2.24 -7.79
C TYR A 174 18.42 -1.96 -7.07
N ILE A 175 17.96 -0.71 -7.06
CA ILE A 175 16.75 -0.30 -6.34
C ILE A 175 15.87 0.49 -7.29
N THR A 176 14.70 -0.06 -7.59
CA THR A 176 13.67 0.64 -8.35
C THR A 176 12.79 1.49 -7.44
N ARG A 177 12.27 2.57 -7.99
CA ARG A 177 11.20 3.38 -7.39
C ARG A 177 9.98 3.33 -8.27
N GLN A 178 8.86 3.00 -7.67
CA GLN A 178 7.55 3.01 -8.27
C GLN A 178 6.66 3.99 -7.50
N SER A 179 6.04 4.93 -8.19
CA SER A 179 5.05 5.82 -7.56
C SER A 179 3.66 5.39 -7.99
N ALA A 180 2.72 5.43 -7.05
CA ALA A 180 1.33 5.17 -7.38
C ALA A 180 0.82 6.16 -8.43
N VAL A 181 -0.03 5.69 -9.31
CA VAL A 181 -0.66 6.50 -10.36
C VAL A 181 -2.00 7.07 -9.86
N ILE A 182 -2.69 6.27 -9.07
CA ILE A 182 -4.04 6.55 -8.57
C ILE A 182 -4.02 6.45 -7.04
N ASP A 183 -4.58 7.45 -6.37
CA ASP A 183 -5.03 7.30 -5.00
C ASP A 183 -6.40 6.58 -5.04
N GLY A 184 -6.47 5.41 -4.40
CA GLY A 184 -7.65 4.55 -4.44
C GLY A 184 -8.88 5.19 -3.82
N PHE A 185 -8.71 6.10 -2.87
CA PHE A 185 -9.79 6.76 -2.14
C PHE A 185 -10.18 8.14 -2.70
N GLU A 186 -9.45 8.66 -3.68
CA GLU A 186 -9.78 9.92 -4.32
C GLU A 186 -10.55 9.75 -5.63
N ASP A 187 -11.39 10.73 -5.94
CA ASP A 187 -12.05 10.82 -7.24
C ASP A 187 -11.05 11.23 -8.34
N GLN A 188 -10.93 10.39 -9.37
CA GLN A 188 -9.91 10.52 -10.41
C GLN A 188 -10.33 11.37 -11.61
N GLU A 189 -11.52 11.99 -11.64
CA GLU A 189 -11.99 12.77 -12.80
C GLU A 189 -10.95 13.78 -13.34
N ARG A 190 -10.19 14.40 -12.43
CA ARG A 190 -9.15 15.38 -12.79
C ARG A 190 -7.86 14.76 -13.30
N ARG A 191 -7.62 13.48 -13.03
CA ARG A 191 -6.37 12.76 -13.37
C ARG A 191 -6.55 11.75 -14.50
N GLU A 192 -7.76 11.60 -15.01
CA GLU A 192 -8.11 10.60 -16.03
C GLU A 192 -7.20 10.70 -17.26
N PHE A 193 -6.94 11.90 -17.76
CA PHE A 193 -6.09 12.08 -18.95
C PHE A 193 -4.67 11.56 -18.73
N ARG A 194 -4.07 11.88 -17.58
CA ARG A 194 -2.73 11.40 -17.23
C ARG A 194 -2.69 9.89 -17.10
N PHE A 195 -3.68 9.34 -16.43
CA PHE A 195 -3.83 7.91 -16.29
C PHE A 195 -3.88 7.22 -17.65
N ARG A 196 -4.74 7.67 -18.55
CA ARG A 196 -4.85 7.13 -19.91
C ARG A 196 -3.56 7.23 -20.73
N CYS A 197 -2.80 8.30 -20.54
CA CYS A 197 -1.49 8.44 -21.16
C CYS A 197 -0.49 7.39 -20.64
N LEU A 198 -0.43 7.17 -19.33
CA LEU A 198 0.46 6.19 -18.72
C LEU A 198 0.09 4.76 -19.10
N GLU A 199 -1.19 4.44 -19.05
CA GLU A 199 -1.73 3.17 -19.49
C GLU A 199 -1.36 2.87 -20.95
N THR A 200 -1.48 3.86 -21.82
CA THR A 200 -1.16 3.71 -23.25
C THR A 200 0.34 3.66 -23.51
N ALA A 201 1.13 4.46 -22.80
CA ALA A 201 2.56 4.60 -23.06
C ALA A 201 3.40 3.51 -22.39
N LEU A 202 3.12 3.19 -21.14
CA LEU A 202 3.88 2.25 -20.34
C LEU A 202 3.18 0.89 -20.17
N GLY A 203 1.87 0.84 -20.30
CA GLY A 203 1.09 -0.33 -19.93
C GLY A 203 1.20 -0.64 -18.44
N TYR A 204 1.32 0.38 -17.62
CA TYR A 204 1.47 0.27 -16.18
C TYR A 204 0.45 1.15 -15.47
N THR A 205 -0.15 0.59 -14.44
CA THR A 205 -0.98 1.32 -13.49
C THR A 205 -0.74 0.82 -12.09
N SER A 206 -0.82 1.73 -11.13
CA SER A 206 -0.65 1.44 -9.71
C SER A 206 -1.68 2.22 -8.91
N VAL A 207 -2.42 1.50 -8.09
CA VAL A 207 -3.42 2.06 -7.18
C VAL A 207 -2.89 1.94 -5.76
N LEU A 208 -2.81 3.05 -5.06
CA LEU A 208 -2.43 3.13 -3.65
C LEU A 208 -3.67 3.26 -2.78
N VAL A 209 -3.72 2.47 -1.73
CA VAL A 209 -4.73 2.54 -0.67
C VAL A 209 -3.99 2.73 0.65
N ASP A 210 -4.10 3.90 1.26
CA ASP A 210 -3.50 4.16 2.57
C ASP A 210 -4.53 3.93 3.67
N MET A 211 -4.30 2.89 4.48
CA MET A 211 -5.22 2.49 5.55
C MET A 211 -5.13 3.38 6.78
N GLU A 212 -4.09 4.20 6.91
CA GLU A 212 -3.99 5.19 7.98
C GLU A 212 -5.16 6.18 7.92
N ARG A 213 -5.54 6.64 6.72
CA ARG A 213 -6.66 7.57 6.51
C ARG A 213 -8.00 7.05 7.04
N ILE A 214 -8.17 5.74 7.08
CA ILE A 214 -9.41 5.11 7.60
C ILE A 214 -9.43 5.11 9.11
N VAL A 215 -8.27 4.95 9.74
CA VAL A 215 -8.14 4.91 11.20
C VAL A 215 -8.00 6.30 11.80
N TYR A 216 -7.38 7.22 11.06
CA TYR A 216 -7.21 8.63 11.42
C TYR A 216 -7.81 9.54 10.33
N PRO A 217 -9.15 9.53 10.15
CA PRO A 217 -9.80 10.24 9.06
C PRO A 217 -9.71 11.76 9.23
N GLU A 218 -9.36 12.46 8.15
CA GLU A 218 -9.36 13.92 8.11
C GLU A 218 -10.76 14.49 7.82
N ASP A 219 -11.59 13.74 7.08
CA ASP A 219 -12.95 14.13 6.74
C ASP A 219 -13.90 12.92 6.66
N ASP A 220 -15.18 13.18 6.35
CA ASP A 220 -16.20 12.13 6.25
C ASP A 220 -16.00 11.22 5.01
N GLY A 221 -15.24 11.67 4.02
CA GLY A 221 -14.91 10.89 2.83
C GLY A 221 -13.97 9.72 3.13
N ASP A 222 -13.21 9.82 4.21
CA ASP A 222 -12.30 8.77 4.68
C ASP A 222 -13.02 7.66 5.45
N GLU A 223 -14.34 7.74 5.69
CA GLU A 223 -15.07 6.59 6.21
C GLU A 223 -15.01 5.40 5.24
N TRP A 224 -14.78 4.20 5.78
CA TRP A 224 -14.59 2.99 4.97
C TRP A 224 -15.70 2.76 3.93
N VAL A 225 -16.94 3.06 4.27
CA VAL A 225 -18.07 2.88 3.32
C VAL A 225 -17.90 3.76 2.08
N PHE A 226 -17.46 5.01 2.24
CA PHE A 226 -17.24 5.92 1.12
C PHE A 226 -15.93 5.61 0.41
N ALA A 227 -14.85 5.42 1.16
CA ALA A 227 -13.53 5.10 0.65
C ALA A 227 -13.52 3.79 -0.17
N SER A 228 -14.11 2.71 0.35
CA SER A 228 -14.18 1.42 -0.36
C SER A 228 -15.05 1.48 -1.62
N ASN A 229 -16.13 2.26 -1.60
CA ASN A 229 -16.94 2.48 -2.80
C ASN A 229 -16.19 3.28 -3.88
N THR A 230 -15.43 4.30 -3.46
CA THR A 230 -14.57 5.07 -4.37
C THR A 230 -13.48 4.18 -4.97
N LEU A 231 -12.83 3.36 -4.15
CA LEU A 231 -11.83 2.39 -4.61
C LEU A 231 -12.43 1.41 -5.64
N ARG A 232 -13.60 0.83 -5.36
CA ARG A 232 -14.27 -0.08 -6.30
C ARG A 232 -14.59 0.60 -7.61
N ARG A 233 -15.11 1.84 -7.57
CA ARG A 233 -15.36 2.63 -8.78
C ARG A 233 -14.09 2.88 -9.56
N ASN A 234 -13.00 3.33 -8.92
CA ASN A 234 -11.72 3.55 -9.57
C ASN A 234 -11.21 2.28 -10.25
N LEU A 235 -11.28 1.13 -9.59
CA LEU A 235 -10.84 -0.14 -10.16
C LEU A 235 -11.75 -0.64 -11.29
N GLN A 236 -13.05 -0.33 -11.27
CA GLN A 236 -14.01 -0.67 -12.32
C GLN A 236 -13.87 0.23 -13.54
N ASP A 237 -13.75 1.54 -13.35
CA ASP A 237 -13.63 2.53 -14.43
C ASP A 237 -12.33 2.35 -15.22
N TYR A 238 -11.30 1.88 -14.53
CA TYR A 238 -9.99 1.56 -15.13
C TYR A 238 -9.83 0.08 -15.41
N GLN A 239 -10.88 -0.64 -15.72
CA GLN A 239 -11.00 -2.09 -15.96
C GLN A 239 -9.80 -2.68 -16.71
N ILE A 240 -8.69 -2.75 -16.01
CA ILE A 240 -7.39 -3.07 -16.56
C ILE A 240 -7.36 -4.51 -17.05
N ARG A 241 -8.14 -5.39 -16.41
CA ARG A 241 -8.34 -6.76 -16.84
C ARG A 241 -8.96 -6.86 -18.22
N GLU A 242 -9.90 -5.98 -18.58
CA GLU A 242 -10.51 -5.95 -19.92
C GLU A 242 -9.55 -5.40 -20.98
N GLN A 243 -8.56 -4.64 -20.58
CA GLN A 243 -7.51 -4.11 -21.46
C GLN A 243 -6.31 -5.06 -21.59
N GLY A 244 -6.30 -6.17 -20.87
CA GLY A 244 -5.29 -7.22 -20.98
C GLY A 244 -4.07 -7.01 -20.10
N PHE A 245 -4.13 -6.11 -19.11
CA PHE A 245 -3.07 -6.00 -18.10
C PHE A 245 -3.17 -7.13 -17.08
N GLU A 246 -2.04 -7.59 -16.60
CA GLU A 246 -1.96 -8.63 -15.60
C GLU A 246 -1.79 -8.01 -14.21
N GLY A 247 -2.50 -8.54 -13.21
CA GLY A 247 -2.27 -8.20 -11.82
C GLY A 247 -0.88 -8.67 -11.39
N ALA A 248 -0.05 -7.76 -10.90
CA ALA A 248 1.31 -8.02 -10.47
C ALA A 248 1.59 -7.40 -9.11
N THR A 249 2.54 -7.96 -8.38
CA THR A 249 3.10 -7.32 -7.19
C THR A 249 4.11 -6.24 -7.59
N VAL A 250 4.48 -5.36 -6.66
CA VAL A 250 5.47 -4.31 -6.95
C VAL A 250 6.85 -4.91 -7.26
N SER A 251 7.22 -6.02 -6.62
CA SER A 251 8.49 -6.70 -6.90
C SER A 251 8.50 -7.46 -8.24
N GLU A 252 7.33 -7.83 -8.78
CA GLU A 252 7.23 -8.43 -10.12
C GLU A 252 7.37 -7.40 -11.23
N CYS A 253 7.19 -6.11 -10.91
CA CYS A 253 7.39 -4.99 -11.83
C CYS A 253 8.81 -4.40 -11.80
N ASP A 254 9.74 -5.02 -11.05
CA ASP A 254 11.12 -4.58 -10.86
C ASP A 254 12.05 -4.95 -12.04
#